data_8e1b8efe61a82bd62e53cbae05058b84
#
_entry.id   8e1b8efe61a82bd62e53cbae05058b84
#
_cell.length_a   1.000
_cell.length_b   1.000
_cell.length_c   1.000
_cell.angle_alpha   90.00
_cell.angle_beta   90.00
_cell.angle_gamma   90.00
#
_symmetry.space_group_name_H-M   'P 1'
#
loop_
_entity.id
_entity.type
_entity.pdbx_description
1 polymer ?
#
loop_
_entity_poly.entity_id
_entity_poly.type
_entity_poly.pdbx_seq_one_letter_code
_entity_poly.pdbx_strand_id
1 'polypeptide(L)'
;MMKKFATKILALALVLSSLLALSACGGNKSLLIAVPNDTTNEARALLLLQDLGYIKLKDGAGITATVADIAENPHGIEFKEVEAAQIPNIRQDVDYAIINSNYAIEAGIDPMKEALKMEGSSSAYANILACKEGNENSDKIKALKAALESQHVADYITSTYNGAVVSTVDN
;
A
#
# COMPACT_ATOMS: atom_id res chain seq x y z
N MET A 1 65.57 -18.91 -8.84
CA MET A 1 64.51 -19.13 -7.82
C MET A 1 63.55 -17.95 -7.71
N MET A 2 64.01 -16.67 -7.76
CA MET A 2 63.18 -15.45 -7.64
C MET A 2 62.09 -15.31 -8.68
N LYS A 3 62.30 -15.60 -9.96
CA LYS A 3 61.30 -15.44 -11.04
C LYS A 3 60.05 -16.34 -10.83
N LYS A 4 60.20 -17.55 -10.32
CA LYS A 4 59.07 -18.46 -10.04
C LYS A 4 58.26 -18.03 -8.82
N PHE A 5 58.86 -17.27 -7.89
CA PHE A 5 58.18 -16.74 -6.71
C PHE A 5 57.33 -15.52 -7.06
N ALA A 6 57.84 -14.61 -7.91
CA ALA A 6 57.16 -13.44 -8.39
C ALA A 6 55.90 -13.82 -9.21
N THR A 7 55.99 -14.86 -10.05
CA THR A 7 54.84 -15.33 -10.86
C THR A 7 53.71 -15.94 -9.98
N LYS A 8 54.08 -16.60 -8.89
CA LYS A 8 53.08 -17.19 -7.94
C LYS A 8 52.35 -16.10 -7.13
N ILE A 9 53.08 -15.05 -6.73
CA ILE A 9 52.49 -13.87 -6.05
C ILE A 9 51.56 -13.09 -6.95
N LEU A 10 51.97 -12.90 -8.22
CA LEU A 10 51.12 -12.21 -9.18
C LEU A 10 49.85 -13.01 -9.52
N ALA A 11 49.95 -14.34 -9.65
CA ALA A 11 48.76 -15.19 -9.88
C ALA A 11 47.84 -15.21 -8.66
N LEU A 12 48.34 -15.18 -7.44
CA LEU A 12 47.55 -15.11 -6.22
C LEU A 12 46.84 -13.79 -6.05
N ALA A 13 47.48 -12.67 -6.43
CA ALA A 13 46.88 -11.34 -6.39
C ALA A 13 45.74 -11.19 -7.44
N LEU A 14 45.88 -11.78 -8.62
CA LEU A 14 44.83 -11.82 -9.65
C LEU A 14 43.61 -12.66 -9.24
N VAL A 15 43.81 -13.77 -8.53
CA VAL A 15 42.72 -14.58 -8.02
C VAL A 15 41.99 -13.87 -6.86
N LEU A 16 42.73 -13.17 -5.97
CA LEU A 16 42.09 -12.40 -4.90
C LEU A 16 41.28 -11.21 -5.45
N SER A 17 41.75 -10.54 -6.51
CA SER A 17 41.01 -9.43 -7.13
C SER A 17 39.75 -9.89 -7.86
N SER A 18 39.73 -11.09 -8.42
CA SER A 18 38.54 -11.68 -9.05
C SER A 18 37.49 -12.13 -8.04
N LEU A 19 37.88 -12.54 -6.84
CA LEU A 19 36.94 -12.87 -5.75
C LEU A 19 36.25 -11.64 -5.15
N LEU A 20 36.93 -10.48 -5.14
CA LEU A 20 36.35 -9.22 -4.71
C LEU A 20 35.34 -8.63 -5.73
N ALA A 21 35.50 -8.94 -7.00
CA ALA A 21 34.58 -8.48 -8.06
C ALA A 21 33.24 -9.25 -8.09
N LEU A 22 33.17 -10.45 -7.53
CA LEU A 22 31.93 -11.25 -7.43
C LEU A 22 31.02 -10.83 -6.27
N SER A 23 31.53 -10.06 -5.31
CA SER A 23 30.70 -9.54 -4.19
C SER A 23 29.97 -8.25 -4.54
N ALA A 24 30.20 -7.64 -5.70
CA ALA A 24 29.58 -6.36 -6.11
C ALA A 24 28.29 -6.53 -6.91
N CYS A 25 27.86 -7.76 -7.23
CA CYS A 25 26.62 -8.04 -7.97
C CYS A 25 25.46 -8.54 -7.09
N GLY A 26 25.50 -8.30 -5.79
CA GLY A 26 24.33 -8.42 -4.90
C GLY A 26 23.57 -7.10 -4.87
N GLY A 27 23.10 -6.58 -5.99
CA GLY A 27 22.15 -5.49 -6.01
C GLY A 27 20.90 -5.97 -5.29
N ASN A 28 20.60 -5.43 -4.11
CA ASN A 28 19.27 -5.56 -3.52
C ASN A 28 18.30 -5.09 -4.60
N LYS A 29 17.54 -6.02 -5.17
CA LYS A 29 16.44 -5.66 -6.07
C LYS A 29 15.51 -4.77 -5.24
N SER A 30 15.35 -3.52 -5.65
CA SER A 30 14.36 -2.63 -5.01
C SER A 30 12.99 -3.27 -5.11
N LEU A 31 12.21 -3.16 -4.04
CA LEU A 31 10.82 -3.63 -4.03
C LEU A 31 9.98 -2.66 -4.85
N LEU A 32 9.25 -3.15 -5.83
CA LEU A 32 8.32 -2.36 -6.62
C LEU A 32 6.90 -2.53 -6.07
N ILE A 33 6.30 -1.42 -5.61
CA ILE A 33 4.94 -1.41 -5.07
C ILE A 33 4.03 -0.55 -5.93
N ALA A 34 2.92 -1.15 -6.43
CA ALA A 34 1.88 -0.40 -7.11
C ALA A 34 0.95 0.28 -6.10
N VAL A 35 0.71 1.57 -6.30
CA VAL A 35 -0.22 2.40 -5.50
C VAL A 35 -1.17 3.17 -6.41
N PRO A 36 -2.37 3.54 -5.94
CA PRO A 36 -3.26 4.45 -6.67
C PRO A 36 -2.60 5.80 -6.94
N ASN A 37 -2.94 6.42 -8.07
CA ASN A 37 -2.42 7.74 -8.46
C ASN A 37 -3.42 8.90 -8.20
N ASP A 38 -4.57 8.62 -7.61
CA ASP A 38 -5.49 9.66 -7.16
C ASP A 38 -5.17 10.09 -5.74
N THR A 39 -5.32 11.38 -5.46
CA THR A 39 -4.89 12.03 -4.21
C THR A 39 -5.35 11.30 -2.94
N THR A 40 -6.60 10.85 -2.91
CA THR A 40 -7.17 10.21 -1.70
C THR A 40 -6.63 8.80 -1.49
N ASN A 41 -6.62 7.98 -2.53
CA ASN A 41 -6.20 6.59 -2.41
C ASN A 41 -4.67 6.44 -2.37
N GLU A 42 -3.91 7.33 -3.03
CA GLU A 42 -2.46 7.39 -2.90
C GLU A 42 -2.06 7.68 -1.45
N ALA A 43 -2.60 8.76 -0.85
CA ALA A 43 -2.32 9.10 0.55
C ALA A 43 -2.68 7.95 1.50
N ARG A 44 -3.81 7.29 1.27
CA ARG A 44 -4.26 6.13 2.04
C ARG A 44 -3.29 4.96 1.94
N ALA A 45 -2.80 4.67 0.75
CA ALA A 45 -1.81 3.61 0.52
C ALA A 45 -0.48 3.91 1.23
N LEU A 46 -0.01 5.16 1.17
CA LEU A 46 1.22 5.58 1.83
C LEU A 46 1.10 5.57 3.35
N LEU A 47 -0.05 5.97 3.90
CA LEU A 47 -0.32 5.88 5.35
C LEU A 47 -0.33 4.42 5.82
N LEU A 48 -0.91 3.50 5.05
CA LEU A 48 -0.85 2.07 5.36
C LEU A 48 0.60 1.57 5.41
N LEU A 49 1.44 1.94 4.45
CA LEU A 49 2.87 1.56 4.45
C LEU A 49 3.63 2.20 5.62
N GLN A 50 3.29 3.41 6.02
CA GLN A 50 3.85 4.05 7.22
C GLN A 50 3.44 3.31 8.49
N ASP A 51 2.16 2.97 8.64
CA ASP A 51 1.66 2.22 9.80
C ASP A 51 2.30 0.84 9.93
N LEU A 52 2.69 0.25 8.80
CA LEU A 52 3.44 -1.00 8.74
C LEU A 52 4.95 -0.81 8.96
N GLY A 53 5.44 0.43 9.05
CA GLY A 53 6.86 0.74 9.29
C GLY A 53 7.76 0.61 8.06
N TYR A 54 7.20 0.55 6.86
CA TYR A 54 7.98 0.44 5.62
C TYR A 54 8.54 1.77 5.14
N ILE A 55 7.83 2.86 5.39
CA ILE A 55 8.23 4.23 5.04
C ILE A 55 7.91 5.17 6.20
N LYS A 56 8.44 6.40 6.12
CA LYS A 56 8.00 7.50 6.97
C LYS A 56 7.67 8.71 6.09
N LEU A 57 6.52 9.27 6.29
CA LEU A 57 6.07 10.49 5.62
C LEU A 57 6.59 11.72 6.35
N LYS A 58 6.67 12.85 5.65
CA LYS A 58 6.96 14.16 6.24
C LYS A 58 5.89 14.54 7.25
N ASP A 59 6.28 15.25 8.27
CA ASP A 59 5.34 15.77 9.27
C ASP A 59 4.27 16.63 8.58
N GLY A 60 3.01 16.33 8.90
CA GLY A 60 1.86 17.06 8.34
C GLY A 60 1.40 16.65 6.93
N ALA A 61 2.03 15.68 6.27
CA ALA A 61 1.58 15.20 4.94
C ALA A 61 0.13 14.66 4.99
N GLY A 62 -0.20 13.86 6.03
CA GLY A 62 -1.57 13.45 6.33
C GLY A 62 -2.33 12.84 5.15
N ILE A 63 -3.61 13.21 5.05
CA ILE A 63 -4.58 12.64 4.08
C ILE A 63 -4.41 13.16 2.64
N THR A 64 -3.39 13.95 2.38
CA THR A 64 -3.03 14.45 1.04
C THR A 64 -1.61 14.05 0.63
N ALA A 65 -1.00 13.12 1.37
CA ALA A 65 0.35 12.64 1.11
C ALA A 65 0.50 12.07 -0.30
N THR A 66 1.64 12.34 -0.90
CA THR A 66 2.08 11.79 -2.18
C THR A 66 3.42 11.08 -2.02
N VAL A 67 3.85 10.33 -3.02
CA VAL A 67 5.19 9.69 -3.02
C VAL A 67 6.30 10.72 -2.78
N ALA A 68 6.13 11.98 -3.21
CA ALA A 68 7.08 13.06 -2.95
C ALA A 68 7.17 13.47 -1.46
N ASP A 69 6.21 13.06 -0.64
CA ASP A 69 6.19 13.34 0.79
C ASP A 69 6.83 12.26 1.65
N ILE A 70 7.43 11.25 1.05
CA ILE A 70 8.21 10.24 1.76
C ILE A 70 9.50 10.88 2.28
N ALA A 71 9.66 10.91 3.61
CA ALA A 71 10.86 11.42 4.28
C ALA A 71 11.92 10.35 4.46
N GLU A 72 11.50 9.10 4.75
CA GLU A 72 12.40 7.96 4.92
C GLU A 72 11.88 6.74 4.16
N ASN A 73 12.76 6.09 3.42
CA ASN A 73 12.48 4.87 2.66
C ASN A 73 13.63 3.87 2.87
N PRO A 74 13.73 3.27 4.06
CA PRO A 74 14.89 2.45 4.44
C PRO A 74 15.01 1.16 3.60
N HIS A 75 13.91 0.72 2.97
CA HIS A 75 13.89 -0.49 2.14
C HIS A 75 14.12 -0.21 0.65
N GLY A 76 14.30 1.05 0.25
CA GLY A 76 14.50 1.42 -1.16
C GLY A 76 13.30 1.04 -2.04
N ILE A 77 12.07 1.20 -1.52
CA ILE A 77 10.83 0.89 -2.25
C ILE A 77 10.71 1.84 -3.45
N GLU A 78 10.48 1.27 -4.62
CA GLU A 78 10.07 1.99 -5.82
C GLU A 78 8.54 1.95 -5.94
N PHE A 79 7.95 3.10 -6.28
CA PHE A 79 6.50 3.22 -6.38
C PHE A 79 6.07 3.28 -7.83
N LYS A 80 5.04 2.50 -8.18
CA LYS A 80 4.37 2.54 -9.47
C LYS A 80 2.97 3.11 -9.25
N GLU A 81 2.82 4.39 -9.55
CA GLU A 81 1.55 5.10 -9.42
C GLU A 81 0.66 4.77 -10.63
N VAL A 82 -0.51 4.21 -10.39
CA VAL A 82 -1.43 3.69 -11.41
C VAL A 82 -2.86 4.04 -11.04
N GLU A 83 -3.73 4.23 -12.03
CA GLU A 83 -5.16 4.36 -11.79
C GLU A 83 -5.68 3.20 -10.93
N ALA A 84 -6.40 3.50 -9.85
CA ALA A 84 -6.79 2.53 -8.83
C ALA A 84 -7.50 1.29 -9.41
N ALA A 85 -8.38 1.49 -10.39
CA ALA A 85 -9.11 0.41 -11.08
C ALA A 85 -8.19 -0.51 -11.91
N GLN A 86 -6.99 -0.07 -12.27
CA GLN A 86 -6.05 -0.86 -13.08
C GLN A 86 -5.07 -1.67 -12.23
N ILE A 87 -4.91 -1.36 -10.94
CA ILE A 87 -3.94 -2.05 -10.08
C ILE A 87 -4.17 -3.56 -10.02
N PRO A 88 -5.41 -4.09 -9.92
CA PRO A 88 -5.63 -5.54 -9.94
C PRO A 88 -5.05 -6.24 -11.17
N ASN A 89 -5.08 -5.57 -12.33
CA ASN A 89 -4.64 -6.13 -13.60
C ASN A 89 -3.10 -6.25 -13.70
N ILE A 90 -2.38 -5.37 -12.99
CA ILE A 90 -0.91 -5.32 -13.03
C ILE A 90 -0.25 -5.93 -11.78
N ARG A 91 -1.03 -6.54 -10.89
CA ARG A 91 -0.51 -7.10 -9.62
C ARG A 91 0.62 -8.14 -9.81
N GLN A 92 0.68 -8.79 -10.96
CA GLN A 92 1.72 -9.77 -11.28
C GLN A 92 3.01 -9.14 -11.82
N ASP A 93 2.98 -7.86 -12.17
CA ASP A 93 4.12 -7.12 -12.73
C ASP A 93 4.90 -6.36 -11.66
N VAL A 94 4.46 -6.42 -10.40
CA VAL A 94 5.03 -5.73 -9.24
C VAL A 94 5.27 -6.71 -8.09
N ASP A 95 6.11 -6.35 -7.15
CA ASP A 95 6.36 -7.20 -5.98
C ASP A 95 5.17 -7.15 -5.01
N TYR A 96 4.53 -5.98 -4.84
CA TYR A 96 3.30 -5.79 -4.06
C TYR A 96 2.37 -4.78 -4.72
N ALA A 97 1.08 -4.87 -4.42
CA ALA A 97 0.07 -3.94 -4.89
C ALA A 97 -0.86 -3.54 -3.74
N ILE A 98 -1.15 -2.25 -3.60
CA ILE A 98 -2.14 -1.75 -2.64
C ILE A 98 -3.43 -1.47 -3.42
N ILE A 99 -4.46 -2.24 -3.12
CA ILE A 99 -5.70 -2.30 -3.89
C ILE A 99 -6.87 -1.94 -2.99
N ASN A 100 -7.72 -1.02 -3.43
CA ASN A 100 -8.98 -0.74 -2.74
C ASN A 100 -9.92 -1.95 -2.82
N SER A 101 -10.62 -2.27 -1.73
CA SER A 101 -11.43 -3.48 -1.61
C SER A 101 -12.48 -3.62 -2.72
N ASN A 102 -13.12 -2.53 -3.15
CA ASN A 102 -14.09 -2.58 -4.24
C ASN A 102 -13.46 -3.08 -5.56
N TYR A 103 -12.29 -2.55 -5.94
CA TYR A 103 -11.60 -3.00 -7.15
C TYR A 103 -11.04 -4.42 -7.03
N ALA A 104 -10.62 -4.83 -5.82
CA ALA A 104 -10.22 -6.21 -5.57
C ALA A 104 -11.41 -7.17 -5.81
N ILE A 105 -12.58 -6.88 -5.22
CA ILE A 105 -13.79 -7.68 -5.35
C ILE A 105 -14.28 -7.73 -6.81
N GLU A 106 -14.30 -6.60 -7.51
CA GLU A 106 -14.66 -6.52 -8.93
C GLU A 106 -13.73 -7.38 -9.83
N ALA A 107 -12.46 -7.47 -9.46
CA ALA A 107 -11.47 -8.29 -10.15
C ALA A 107 -11.49 -9.77 -9.71
N GLY A 108 -12.41 -10.18 -8.84
CA GLY A 108 -12.52 -11.54 -8.33
C GLY A 108 -11.46 -11.92 -7.30
N ILE A 109 -10.75 -10.94 -6.72
CA ILE A 109 -9.80 -11.13 -5.63
C ILE A 109 -10.58 -11.11 -4.32
N ASP A 110 -10.38 -12.14 -3.48
CA ASP A 110 -10.95 -12.18 -2.13
C ASP A 110 -9.99 -11.50 -1.14
N PRO A 111 -10.27 -10.25 -0.68
CA PRO A 111 -9.33 -9.54 0.19
C PRO A 111 -9.08 -10.28 1.52
N MET A 112 -10.08 -11.01 2.01
CA MET A 112 -9.96 -11.73 3.29
C MET A 112 -9.05 -12.96 3.21
N LYS A 113 -8.81 -13.49 2.01
CA LYS A 113 -7.95 -14.66 1.80
C LYS A 113 -6.61 -14.31 1.17
N GLU A 114 -6.61 -13.31 0.28
CA GLU A 114 -5.44 -13.02 -0.56
C GLU A 114 -4.63 -11.82 -0.06
N ALA A 115 -5.20 -10.92 0.75
CA ALA A 115 -4.46 -9.78 1.26
C ALA A 115 -3.45 -10.20 2.34
N LEU A 116 -2.22 -9.71 2.23
CA LEU A 116 -1.19 -9.87 3.25
C LEU A 116 -1.49 -9.01 4.48
N LYS A 117 -2.08 -7.84 4.26
CA LYS A 117 -2.51 -6.90 5.28
C LYS A 117 -3.70 -6.09 4.78
N MET A 118 -4.60 -5.76 5.68
CA MET A 118 -5.72 -4.86 5.45
C MET A 118 -5.63 -3.66 6.38
N GLU A 119 -6.16 -2.53 5.92
CA GLU A 119 -6.34 -1.33 6.73
C GLU A 119 -7.32 -1.60 7.88
N GLY A 120 -7.10 -1.00 9.02
CA GLY A 120 -7.96 -1.17 10.20
C GLY A 120 -9.26 -0.37 10.11
N SER A 121 -10.24 -0.71 10.97
CA SER A 121 -11.53 -0.03 11.08
C SER A 121 -11.45 1.42 11.58
N SER A 122 -10.32 1.82 12.18
CA SER A 122 -10.05 3.19 12.65
C SER A 122 -9.55 4.12 11.54
N SER A 123 -9.68 3.73 10.28
CA SER A 123 -9.26 4.53 9.13
C SER A 123 -9.95 5.90 9.10
N ALA A 124 -9.17 6.95 8.82
CA ALA A 124 -9.68 8.30 8.58
C ALA A 124 -10.52 8.41 7.29
N TYR A 125 -10.57 7.35 6.48
CA TYR A 125 -11.20 7.30 5.16
C TYR A 125 -12.57 6.59 5.16
N ALA A 126 -13.27 6.60 6.29
CA ALA A 126 -14.65 6.11 6.33
C ALA A 126 -15.54 6.92 5.36
N ASN A 127 -16.45 6.23 4.67
CA ASN A 127 -17.45 6.90 3.86
C ASN A 127 -18.41 7.71 4.75
N ILE A 128 -18.80 8.88 4.27
CA ILE A 128 -19.66 9.83 5.01
C ILE A 128 -20.91 10.17 4.21
N LEU A 129 -21.98 10.50 4.91
CA LEU A 129 -23.15 11.16 4.31
C LEU A 129 -22.96 12.67 4.34
N ALA A 130 -22.80 13.31 3.18
CA ALA A 130 -22.71 14.74 3.04
C ALA A 130 -24.02 15.34 2.50
N CYS A 131 -24.38 16.52 2.97
CA CYS A 131 -25.52 17.28 2.46
C CYS A 131 -25.17 18.75 2.27
N LYS A 132 -26.05 19.49 1.55
CA LYS A 132 -25.91 20.94 1.42
C LYS A 132 -26.10 21.58 2.80
N GLU A 133 -25.26 22.58 3.11
CA GLU A 133 -25.35 23.38 4.32
C GLU A 133 -26.79 23.89 4.56
N GLY A 134 -27.26 23.76 5.80
CA GLY A 134 -28.60 24.11 6.23
C GLY A 134 -29.66 23.01 6.05
N ASN A 135 -29.28 21.86 5.41
CA ASN A 135 -30.20 20.73 5.20
C ASN A 135 -29.98 19.58 6.22
N GLU A 136 -29.00 19.70 7.12
CA GLU A 136 -28.57 18.65 8.03
C GLU A 136 -29.72 18.10 8.89
N ASN A 137 -30.66 19.00 9.23
CA ASN A 137 -31.81 18.70 10.09
C ASN A 137 -33.10 18.43 9.32
N SER A 138 -33.07 18.39 7.98
CA SER A 138 -34.27 18.10 7.20
C SER A 138 -34.72 16.65 7.42
N ASP A 139 -36.02 16.40 7.33
CA ASP A 139 -36.60 15.07 7.55
C ASP A 139 -36.03 14.03 6.56
N LYS A 140 -35.72 14.46 5.33
CA LYS A 140 -35.13 13.59 4.30
C LYS A 140 -33.73 13.13 4.71
N ILE A 141 -32.88 14.04 5.20
CA ILE A 141 -31.51 13.70 5.62
C ILE A 141 -31.53 12.84 6.88
N LYS A 142 -32.41 13.16 7.85
CA LYS A 142 -32.61 12.34 9.05
C LYS A 142 -33.04 10.93 8.72
N ALA A 143 -34.01 10.77 7.81
CA ALA A 143 -34.49 9.46 7.38
C ALA A 143 -33.39 8.66 6.66
N LEU A 144 -32.63 9.30 5.77
CA LEU A 144 -31.53 8.66 5.06
C LEU A 144 -30.41 8.22 6.02
N LYS A 145 -30.04 9.11 6.96
CA LYS A 145 -29.05 8.80 7.98
C LYS A 145 -29.50 7.58 8.82
N ALA A 146 -30.74 7.61 9.33
CA ALA A 146 -31.28 6.49 10.12
C ALA A 146 -31.30 5.17 9.33
N ALA A 147 -31.60 5.21 8.03
CA ALA A 147 -31.55 4.03 7.18
C ALA A 147 -30.14 3.48 7.00
N LEU A 148 -29.15 4.34 6.71
CA LEU A 148 -27.74 3.96 6.50
C LEU A 148 -27.08 3.45 7.79
N GLU A 149 -27.46 4.01 8.94
CA GLU A 149 -26.92 3.62 10.26
C GLU A 149 -27.77 2.52 10.94
N SER A 150 -28.68 1.88 10.21
CA SER A 150 -29.50 0.82 10.78
C SER A 150 -28.74 -0.48 10.96
N GLN A 151 -29.13 -1.28 11.96
CA GLN A 151 -28.62 -2.64 12.15
C GLN A 151 -28.78 -3.50 10.89
N HIS A 152 -29.90 -3.31 10.16
CA HIS A 152 -30.13 -4.02 8.90
C HIS A 152 -29.03 -3.79 7.85
N VAL A 153 -28.54 -2.54 7.72
CA VAL A 153 -27.42 -2.23 6.81
C VAL A 153 -26.11 -2.80 7.34
N ALA A 154 -25.85 -2.73 8.63
CA ALA A 154 -24.67 -3.34 9.25
C ALA A 154 -24.62 -4.85 9.03
N ASP A 155 -25.74 -5.54 9.23
CA ASP A 155 -25.88 -6.98 9.01
C ASP A 155 -25.70 -7.34 7.52
N TYR A 156 -26.26 -6.52 6.62
CA TYR A 156 -26.08 -6.69 5.18
C TYR A 156 -24.61 -6.55 4.78
N ILE A 157 -23.91 -5.52 5.27
CA ILE A 157 -22.48 -5.34 5.01
C ILE A 157 -21.69 -6.57 5.49
N THR A 158 -21.92 -7.00 6.72
CA THR A 158 -21.21 -8.14 7.31
C THR A 158 -21.47 -9.43 6.52
N SER A 159 -22.73 -9.72 6.18
CA SER A 159 -23.10 -10.95 5.46
C SER A 159 -22.65 -10.95 4.00
N THR A 160 -22.62 -9.78 3.35
CA THR A 160 -22.29 -9.66 1.92
C THR A 160 -20.78 -9.63 1.69
N TYR A 161 -20.05 -8.90 2.52
CA TYR A 161 -18.64 -8.61 2.29
C TYR A 161 -17.69 -9.39 3.20
N ASN A 162 -18.22 -10.16 4.17
CA ASN A 162 -17.45 -11.08 5.02
C ASN A 162 -16.17 -10.46 5.62
N GLY A 163 -16.21 -9.17 5.98
CA GLY A 163 -15.09 -8.43 6.56
C GLY A 163 -14.23 -7.63 5.56
N ALA A 164 -14.42 -7.81 4.25
CA ALA A 164 -13.72 -6.98 3.24
C ALA A 164 -14.21 -5.52 3.22
N VAL A 165 -15.42 -5.29 3.72
CA VAL A 165 -15.99 -3.96 4.01
C VAL A 165 -16.51 -4.01 5.45
N VAL A 166 -16.22 -2.97 6.21
CA VAL A 166 -16.57 -2.90 7.64
C VAL A 166 -17.51 -1.73 7.88
N SER A 167 -18.58 -1.95 8.62
CA SER A 167 -19.44 -0.87 9.12
C SER A 167 -18.66 -0.06 10.17
N THR A 168 -18.71 1.26 10.06
CA THR A 168 -18.11 2.19 11.03
C THR A 168 -19.14 2.79 11.97
N VAL A 169 -20.39 2.33 11.90
CA VAL A 169 -21.45 2.74 12.80
C VAL A 169 -21.40 1.85 14.05
N ASP A 170 -21.15 2.48 15.19
CA ASP A 170 -21.21 1.81 16.49
C ASP A 170 -22.67 1.44 16.80
N ASN A 171 -22.92 0.17 17.00
CA ASN A 171 -24.21 -0.38 17.43
C ASN A 171 -24.18 -0.63 18.93
#